data_9afe420d3763d03c84b9ffef7706f939
#
_entry.id   9afe420d3763d03c84b9ffef7706f939
#
_cell.length_a   1.000
_cell.length_b   1.000
_cell.length_c   1.000
_cell.angle_alpha   90.00
_cell.angle_beta   90.00
_cell.angle_gamma   90.00
#
_symmetry.space_group_name_H-M   'P 1'
#
loop_
_entity.id
_entity.type
_entity.pdbx_description
1 polymer ?
#
loop_
_entity_poly.entity_id
_entity_poly.type
_entity_poly.pdbx_seq_one_letter_code
_entity_poly.pdbx_strand_id
1 'polypeptide(L)'
;MDRMISTELMEEDIAVEGSLRPQNLSEYIGQEKVKKNLRVFIEAAKMRGESLDHVLLYGPPGLGKTTLAGIIANEMDSNLKITSGPAIEKPGEIAAVLNGLSDGDVLFIDEIHRLNRQVEEVLYPAMEDFSIDIMIGKGASAKSIRLELPHFTLVGATTRAGMLTAPLRDRFGVVNRLEFYTDEELKVIVERSAELLGVKIDEAGAMEVGKRSRGTPRLANRLLKRVRDCAQVRYDGMITYEVAQTALNLLEVDSMGLDATDRNLLEAMITKFMGKPVGLDTLAAAIGEDSGTIEDVYEPFLIQRGLIKRTPRGRALTAFAYEHMGYPVPEEIY
;
A
#
# COMPACT_ATOMS: atom_id res chain seq x y z
N MET A 1 7.05 7.52 25.12
CA MET A 1 5.72 7.58 24.48
C MET A 1 5.89 6.88 23.15
N ASP A 2 5.50 5.60 23.11
CA ASP A 2 5.66 4.78 21.92
C ASP A 2 4.78 5.29 20.79
N ARG A 3 5.30 5.21 19.56
CA ARG A 3 4.67 5.64 18.30
C ARG A 3 3.22 5.12 18.21
N MET A 4 2.24 5.95 18.52
CA MET A 4 0.81 5.60 18.34
C MET A 4 0.42 5.46 16.87
N ILE A 5 1.29 5.86 15.95
CA ILE A 5 1.15 5.71 14.50
C ILE A 5 2.37 4.95 13.97
N SER A 6 2.64 3.75 14.50
CA SER A 6 3.61 2.87 13.86
C SER A 6 2.99 2.25 12.61
N THR A 7 3.78 2.07 11.56
CA THR A 7 3.39 1.27 10.38
C THR A 7 3.35 -0.22 10.67
N GLU A 8 3.77 -0.65 11.86
CA GLU A 8 3.72 -2.04 12.32
C GLU A 8 2.35 -2.35 12.90
N LEU A 9 1.70 -3.36 12.33
CA LEU A 9 0.40 -3.87 12.74
C LEU A 9 0.56 -4.69 14.03
N MET A 10 -0.26 -4.40 15.06
CA MET A 10 -0.45 -5.35 16.15
C MET A 10 -1.29 -6.54 15.64
N GLU A 11 -1.08 -7.74 16.20
CA GLU A 11 -1.80 -8.97 15.77
C GLU A 11 -3.33 -8.81 15.82
N GLU A 12 -3.87 -8.09 16.79
CA GLU A 12 -5.30 -7.76 16.88
C GLU A 12 -5.79 -6.85 15.75
N ASP A 13 -4.94 -5.93 15.27
CA ASP A 13 -5.26 -5.07 14.13
C ASP A 13 -5.34 -5.86 12.83
N ILE A 14 -4.53 -6.91 12.68
CA ILE A 14 -4.51 -7.79 11.48
C ILE A 14 -5.84 -8.53 11.33
N ALA A 15 -6.36 -9.12 12.42
CA ALA A 15 -7.61 -9.87 12.40
C ALA A 15 -8.81 -8.97 12.06
N VAL A 16 -8.89 -7.78 12.65
CA VAL A 16 -9.96 -6.81 12.39
C VAL A 16 -9.81 -6.16 11.02
N GLU A 17 -8.60 -5.87 10.54
CA GLU A 17 -8.39 -5.41 9.15
C GLU A 17 -8.88 -6.45 8.14
N GLY A 18 -8.70 -7.73 8.41
CA GLY A 18 -9.20 -8.82 7.57
C GLY A 18 -10.73 -8.77 7.41
N SER A 19 -11.47 -8.51 8.50
CA SER A 19 -12.93 -8.45 8.49
C SER A 19 -13.50 -7.21 7.78
N LEU A 20 -12.73 -6.13 7.68
CA LEU A 20 -13.14 -4.90 7.00
C LEU A 20 -12.86 -4.91 5.49
N ARG A 21 -12.09 -5.89 4.99
CA ARG A 21 -11.72 -5.94 3.57
C ARG A 21 -12.93 -6.31 2.71
N PRO A 22 -13.16 -5.57 1.60
CA PRO A 22 -14.14 -5.97 0.60
C PRO A 22 -13.75 -7.32 -0.02
N GLN A 23 -14.76 -8.15 -0.32
CA GLN A 23 -14.56 -9.49 -0.83
C GLN A 23 -14.70 -9.60 -2.35
N ASN A 24 -15.30 -8.60 -2.99
CA ASN A 24 -15.55 -8.56 -4.43
C ASN A 24 -15.36 -7.15 -4.99
N LEU A 25 -15.30 -7.02 -6.33
CA LEU A 25 -15.11 -5.74 -7.01
C LEU A 25 -16.26 -4.75 -6.81
N SER A 26 -17.48 -5.22 -6.51
CA SER A 26 -18.63 -4.34 -6.28
C SER A 26 -18.57 -3.65 -4.91
N GLU A 27 -17.98 -4.29 -3.92
CA GLU A 27 -17.74 -3.71 -2.59
C GLU A 27 -16.50 -2.81 -2.52
N TYR A 28 -15.61 -2.94 -3.50
CA TYR A 28 -14.35 -2.20 -3.51
C TYR A 28 -14.58 -0.75 -3.95
N ILE A 29 -14.44 0.18 -3.02
CA ILE A 29 -14.65 1.62 -3.21
C ILE A 29 -13.40 2.23 -3.87
N GLY A 30 -13.62 3.17 -4.78
CA GLY A 30 -12.54 3.87 -5.50
C GLY A 30 -11.85 3.03 -6.57
N GLN A 31 -10.73 3.55 -7.08
CA GLN A 31 -9.89 2.90 -8.12
C GLN A 31 -10.69 2.48 -9.37
N GLU A 32 -11.63 3.30 -9.83
CA GLU A 32 -12.62 2.93 -10.88
C GLU A 32 -11.98 2.40 -12.18
N LYS A 33 -10.86 3.01 -12.58
CA LYS A 33 -10.13 2.56 -13.78
C LYS A 33 -9.57 1.15 -13.61
N VAL A 34 -8.99 0.87 -12.43
CA VAL A 34 -8.42 -0.45 -12.10
C VAL A 34 -9.53 -1.50 -12.04
N LYS A 35 -10.66 -1.19 -11.35
CA LYS A 35 -11.82 -2.07 -11.26
C LYS A 35 -12.39 -2.42 -12.62
N LYS A 36 -12.57 -1.41 -13.48
CA LYS A 36 -13.08 -1.60 -14.83
C LYS A 36 -12.20 -2.54 -15.66
N ASN A 37 -10.88 -2.34 -15.59
CA ASN A 37 -9.93 -3.19 -16.29
C ASN A 37 -9.96 -4.63 -15.76
N LEU A 38 -9.84 -4.79 -14.42
CA LEU A 38 -9.84 -6.12 -13.80
C LEU A 38 -11.14 -6.88 -14.10
N ARG A 39 -12.29 -6.21 -14.05
CA ARG A 39 -13.58 -6.85 -14.38
C ARG A 39 -13.59 -7.46 -15.78
N VAL A 40 -13.15 -6.70 -16.79
CA VAL A 40 -13.08 -7.19 -18.17
C VAL A 40 -12.14 -8.40 -18.30
N PHE A 41 -10.98 -8.35 -17.68
CA PHE A 41 -9.99 -9.43 -17.78
C PHE A 41 -10.43 -10.69 -17.02
N ILE A 42 -11.03 -10.53 -15.84
CA ILE A 42 -11.58 -11.64 -15.04
C ILE A 42 -12.75 -12.29 -15.80
N GLU A 43 -13.70 -11.53 -16.33
CA GLU A 43 -14.82 -12.05 -17.11
C GLU A 43 -14.33 -12.80 -18.35
N ALA A 44 -13.35 -12.25 -19.07
CA ALA A 44 -12.77 -12.89 -20.25
C ALA A 44 -12.05 -14.20 -19.90
N ALA A 45 -11.27 -14.26 -18.83
CA ALA A 45 -10.61 -15.46 -18.35
C ALA A 45 -11.63 -16.55 -17.96
N LYS A 46 -12.67 -16.18 -17.21
CA LYS A 46 -13.78 -17.09 -16.85
C LYS A 46 -14.52 -17.63 -18.07
N MET A 47 -14.80 -16.80 -19.09
CA MET A 47 -15.45 -17.25 -20.31
C MET A 47 -14.63 -18.28 -21.10
N ARG A 48 -13.30 -18.21 -21.03
CA ARG A 48 -12.40 -19.17 -21.68
C ARG A 48 -12.07 -20.37 -20.81
N GLY A 49 -12.39 -20.32 -19.51
CA GLY A 49 -11.98 -21.36 -18.54
C GLY A 49 -10.47 -21.38 -18.28
N GLU A 50 -9.83 -20.22 -18.32
CA GLU A 50 -8.40 -20.02 -18.16
C GLU A 50 -8.09 -19.26 -16.87
N SER A 51 -6.85 -19.40 -16.35
CA SER A 51 -6.33 -18.53 -15.30
C SER A 51 -6.24 -17.10 -15.82
N LEU A 52 -6.34 -16.11 -14.91
CA LEU A 52 -6.11 -14.72 -15.25
C LEU A 52 -4.62 -14.49 -15.58
N ASP A 53 -4.33 -13.62 -16.52
CA ASP A 53 -2.95 -13.15 -16.76
C ASP A 53 -2.32 -12.60 -15.48
N HIS A 54 -0.99 -12.68 -15.40
CA HIS A 54 -0.27 -12.15 -14.24
C HIS A 54 -0.49 -10.65 -14.08
N VAL A 55 -0.73 -10.22 -12.84
CA VAL A 55 -1.12 -8.83 -12.50
C VAL A 55 -0.05 -8.16 -11.66
N LEU A 56 0.38 -6.96 -12.04
CA LEU A 56 1.23 -6.09 -11.25
C LEU A 56 0.41 -4.93 -10.67
N LEU A 57 0.39 -4.82 -9.34
CA LEU A 57 -0.24 -3.72 -8.62
C LEU A 57 0.86 -2.84 -8.00
N TYR A 58 0.90 -1.56 -8.35
CA TYR A 58 1.92 -0.68 -7.79
C TYR A 58 1.34 0.66 -7.32
N GLY A 59 2.02 1.28 -6.36
CA GLY A 59 1.62 2.56 -5.77
C GLY A 59 1.98 2.64 -4.30
N PRO A 60 1.75 3.78 -3.65
CA PRO A 60 2.02 4.01 -2.23
C PRO A 60 1.48 2.90 -1.31
N PRO A 61 2.02 2.75 -0.10
CA PRO A 61 1.51 1.76 0.86
C PRO A 61 0.10 2.12 1.33
N GLY A 62 -0.67 1.11 1.75
CA GLY A 62 -2.01 1.31 2.35
C GLY A 62 -3.17 1.52 1.36
N LEU A 63 -2.93 1.42 0.04
CA LEU A 63 -3.95 1.63 -1.01
C LEU A 63 -4.78 0.39 -1.36
N GLY A 64 -4.55 -0.76 -0.72
CA GLY A 64 -5.37 -1.96 -0.93
C GLY A 64 -4.82 -2.96 -1.96
N LYS A 65 -3.51 -2.98 -2.25
CA LYS A 65 -2.88 -3.97 -3.16
C LYS A 65 -3.20 -5.41 -2.75
N THR A 66 -2.99 -5.75 -1.48
CA THR A 66 -3.31 -7.08 -0.92
C THR A 66 -4.81 -7.38 -0.96
N THR A 67 -5.64 -6.37 -0.73
CA THR A 67 -7.11 -6.50 -0.83
C THR A 67 -7.54 -6.84 -2.25
N LEU A 68 -6.98 -6.16 -3.26
CA LEU A 68 -7.26 -6.48 -4.65
C LEU A 68 -6.81 -7.88 -5.05
N ALA A 69 -5.68 -8.36 -4.54
CA ALA A 69 -5.26 -9.75 -4.77
C ALA A 69 -6.28 -10.75 -4.19
N GLY A 70 -6.82 -10.47 -3.00
CA GLY A 70 -7.90 -11.26 -2.41
C GLY A 70 -9.18 -11.24 -3.25
N ILE A 71 -9.56 -10.07 -3.73
CA ILE A 71 -10.72 -9.90 -4.61
C ILE A 71 -10.52 -10.67 -5.92
N ILE A 72 -9.34 -10.59 -6.55
CA ILE A 72 -9.04 -11.36 -7.77
C ILE A 72 -9.22 -12.85 -7.52
N ALA A 73 -8.69 -13.38 -6.42
CA ALA A 73 -8.85 -14.79 -6.07
C ALA A 73 -10.32 -15.17 -5.86
N ASN A 74 -11.07 -14.37 -5.12
CA ASN A 74 -12.50 -14.60 -4.88
C ASN A 74 -13.31 -14.52 -6.18
N GLU A 75 -13.07 -13.52 -7.03
CA GLU A 75 -13.76 -13.37 -8.30
C GLU A 75 -13.41 -14.53 -9.27
N MET A 76 -12.23 -15.12 -9.18
CA MET A 76 -11.80 -16.28 -9.97
C MET A 76 -12.19 -17.64 -9.34
N ASP A 77 -12.87 -17.64 -8.18
CA ASP A 77 -13.19 -18.83 -7.41
C ASP A 77 -11.95 -19.69 -7.06
N SER A 78 -10.86 -19.03 -6.73
CA SER A 78 -9.52 -19.60 -6.56
C SER A 78 -8.98 -19.39 -5.16
N ASN A 79 -8.02 -20.25 -4.73
CA ASN A 79 -7.33 -20.04 -3.47
C ASN A 79 -6.27 -18.95 -3.61
N LEU A 80 -6.09 -18.15 -2.54
CA LEU A 80 -5.05 -17.14 -2.43
C LEU A 80 -3.90 -17.65 -1.57
N LYS A 81 -2.70 -17.74 -2.13
CA LYS A 81 -1.46 -17.88 -1.36
C LYS A 81 -0.74 -16.56 -1.25
N ILE A 82 -0.32 -16.19 -0.05
CA ILE A 82 0.32 -14.91 0.24
C ILE A 82 1.75 -15.14 0.69
N THR A 83 2.68 -14.42 0.09
CA THR A 83 4.07 -14.32 0.52
C THR A 83 4.60 -12.91 0.28
N SER A 84 5.87 -12.67 0.58
CA SER A 84 6.49 -11.36 0.32
C SER A 84 7.91 -11.53 -0.23
N GLY A 85 8.40 -10.54 -0.97
CA GLY A 85 9.76 -10.53 -1.49
C GLY A 85 10.82 -10.78 -0.41
N PRO A 86 10.78 -10.06 0.73
CA PRO A 86 11.72 -10.31 1.84
C PRO A 86 11.66 -11.70 2.47
N ALA A 87 10.54 -12.39 2.38
CA ALA A 87 10.38 -13.74 2.93
C ALA A 87 10.94 -14.85 2.02
N ILE A 88 11.32 -14.51 0.80
CA ILE A 88 11.86 -15.45 -0.20
C ILE A 88 13.33 -15.09 -0.46
N GLU A 89 14.23 -15.77 0.23
CA GLU A 89 15.67 -15.50 0.10
C GLU A 89 16.36 -16.42 -0.92
N LYS A 90 15.81 -17.62 -1.15
CA LYS A 90 16.46 -18.66 -1.94
C LYS A 90 15.57 -19.20 -3.06
N PRO A 91 16.16 -19.58 -4.21
CA PRO A 91 15.42 -20.22 -5.31
C PRO A 91 14.57 -21.42 -4.91
N GLY A 92 15.05 -22.24 -3.96
CA GLY A 92 14.29 -23.40 -3.46
C GLY A 92 13.02 -23.05 -2.71
N GLU A 93 12.97 -21.89 -2.07
CA GLU A 93 11.78 -21.43 -1.32
C GLU A 93 10.65 -21.04 -2.27
N ILE A 94 10.95 -20.25 -3.31
CA ILE A 94 9.96 -19.91 -4.33
C ILE A 94 9.53 -21.15 -5.13
N ALA A 95 10.46 -22.08 -5.43
CA ALA A 95 10.13 -23.33 -6.09
C ALA A 95 9.17 -24.18 -5.25
N ALA A 96 9.35 -24.22 -3.94
CA ALA A 96 8.44 -24.92 -3.02
C ALA A 96 7.05 -24.27 -2.97
N VAL A 97 6.99 -22.93 -2.95
CA VAL A 97 5.72 -22.18 -3.00
C VAL A 97 4.97 -22.48 -4.30
N LEU A 98 5.65 -22.41 -5.45
CA LEU A 98 5.08 -22.67 -6.77
C LEU A 98 4.59 -24.12 -6.92
N ASN A 99 5.40 -25.10 -6.50
CA ASN A 99 5.01 -26.52 -6.54
C ASN A 99 3.83 -26.85 -5.62
N GLY A 100 3.56 -26.03 -4.62
CA GLY A 100 2.43 -26.19 -3.72
C GLY A 100 1.14 -25.51 -4.19
N LEU A 101 1.10 -24.92 -5.40
CA LEU A 101 -0.11 -24.33 -5.99
C LEU A 101 -0.97 -25.43 -6.63
N SER A 102 -2.26 -25.14 -6.72
CA SER A 102 -3.23 -25.90 -7.51
C SER A 102 -3.59 -25.12 -8.78
N ASP A 103 -4.22 -25.80 -9.72
CA ASP A 103 -4.66 -25.17 -10.96
C ASP A 103 -5.67 -24.05 -10.67
N GLY A 104 -5.42 -22.87 -11.26
CA GLY A 104 -6.21 -21.67 -11.04
C GLY A 104 -5.85 -20.85 -9.80
N ASP A 105 -4.97 -21.33 -8.90
CA ASP A 105 -4.60 -20.59 -7.69
C ASP A 105 -4.00 -19.21 -7.97
N VAL A 106 -4.20 -18.27 -7.05
CA VAL A 106 -3.59 -16.95 -7.08
C VAL A 106 -2.43 -16.91 -6.08
N LEU A 107 -1.23 -16.61 -6.56
CA LEU A 107 -0.05 -16.34 -5.74
C LEU A 107 0.14 -14.82 -5.62
N PHE A 108 0.05 -14.30 -4.41
CA PHE A 108 0.35 -12.90 -4.13
C PHE A 108 1.74 -12.76 -3.52
N ILE A 109 2.58 -11.92 -4.15
CA ILE A 109 3.91 -11.56 -3.63
C ILE A 109 3.94 -10.06 -3.33
N ASP A 110 3.92 -9.72 -2.05
CA ASP A 110 4.08 -8.31 -1.63
C ASP A 110 5.54 -7.89 -1.69
N GLU A 111 5.80 -6.60 -1.92
CA GLU A 111 7.15 -6.03 -2.06
C GLU A 111 8.02 -6.84 -3.05
N ILE A 112 7.43 -7.23 -4.19
CA ILE A 112 8.06 -8.11 -5.20
C ILE A 112 9.40 -7.54 -5.72
N HIS A 113 9.60 -6.23 -5.68
CA HIS A 113 10.86 -5.57 -6.05
C HIS A 113 12.04 -5.92 -5.12
N ARG A 114 11.77 -6.56 -3.97
CA ARG A 114 12.79 -7.00 -3.01
C ARG A 114 13.25 -8.43 -3.23
N LEU A 115 12.72 -9.12 -4.22
CA LEU A 115 13.25 -10.41 -4.63
C LEU A 115 14.68 -10.25 -5.14
N ASN A 116 15.54 -11.19 -4.76
CA ASN A 116 16.87 -11.22 -5.33
C ASN A 116 16.84 -11.84 -6.74
N ARG A 117 17.89 -11.57 -7.51
CA ARG A 117 17.99 -11.99 -8.92
C ARG A 117 17.84 -13.49 -9.13
N GLN A 118 18.39 -14.31 -8.23
CA GLN A 118 18.31 -15.76 -8.35
C GLN A 118 16.88 -16.28 -8.19
N VAL A 119 16.09 -15.66 -7.34
CA VAL A 119 14.67 -15.97 -7.18
C VAL A 119 13.85 -15.48 -8.38
N GLU A 120 14.14 -14.29 -8.90
CA GLU A 120 13.50 -13.81 -10.14
C GLU A 120 13.74 -14.75 -11.32
N GLU A 121 14.96 -15.30 -11.46
CA GLU A 121 15.31 -16.24 -12.54
C GLU A 121 14.49 -17.55 -12.49
N VAL A 122 13.99 -17.96 -11.31
CA VAL A 122 13.04 -19.08 -11.19
C VAL A 122 11.62 -18.64 -11.58
N LEU A 123 11.23 -17.40 -11.30
CA LEU A 123 9.90 -16.91 -11.66
C LEU A 123 9.71 -16.75 -13.17
N TYR A 124 10.74 -16.45 -13.93
CA TYR A 124 10.59 -16.20 -15.36
C TYR A 124 9.96 -17.39 -16.11
N PRO A 125 10.53 -18.62 -16.08
CA PRO A 125 9.92 -19.76 -16.74
C PRO A 125 8.60 -20.20 -16.04
N ALA A 126 8.47 -19.96 -14.73
CA ALA A 126 7.23 -20.24 -14.03
C ALA A 126 6.05 -19.38 -14.54
N MET A 127 6.30 -18.12 -14.89
CA MET A 127 5.28 -17.21 -15.39
C MET A 127 4.99 -17.39 -16.89
N GLU A 128 6.00 -17.74 -17.70
CA GLU A 128 5.84 -17.91 -19.16
C GLU A 128 5.38 -19.30 -19.56
N ASP A 129 6.08 -20.33 -19.02
CA ASP A 129 5.95 -21.72 -19.46
C ASP A 129 5.25 -22.60 -18.41
N PHE A 130 4.86 -22.05 -17.26
CA PHE A 130 4.35 -22.83 -16.12
C PHE A 130 5.26 -24.01 -15.77
N SER A 131 6.56 -23.74 -15.68
CA SER A 131 7.58 -24.75 -15.37
C SER A 131 8.76 -24.15 -14.63
N ILE A 132 9.47 -24.99 -13.88
CA ILE A 132 10.72 -24.63 -13.21
C ILE A 132 11.77 -25.68 -13.46
N ASP A 133 13.03 -25.23 -13.59
CA ASP A 133 14.18 -26.13 -13.71
C ASP A 133 14.85 -26.32 -12.34
N ILE A 134 14.89 -27.57 -11.85
CA ILE A 134 15.50 -27.92 -10.57
C ILE A 134 16.79 -28.70 -10.83
N MET A 135 17.89 -28.23 -10.22
CA MET A 135 19.17 -28.95 -10.26
C MET A 135 19.20 -30.04 -9.19
N ILE A 136 19.31 -31.32 -9.61
CA ILE A 136 19.43 -32.44 -8.71
C ILE A 136 20.87 -33.03 -8.83
N GLY A 137 21.52 -33.24 -7.67
CA GLY A 137 22.88 -33.69 -7.58
C GLY A 137 23.89 -32.57 -7.32
N LYS A 138 25.18 -32.95 -7.24
CA LYS A 138 26.28 -32.01 -6.99
C LYS A 138 27.42 -32.25 -8.00
N GLY A 139 28.10 -31.17 -8.36
CA GLY A 139 29.27 -31.20 -9.24
C GLY A 139 28.94 -31.68 -10.66
N ALA A 140 29.82 -32.43 -11.29
CA ALA A 140 29.68 -32.87 -12.69
C ALA A 140 28.53 -33.86 -12.94
N SER A 141 27.92 -34.41 -11.90
CA SER A 141 26.75 -35.32 -11.98
C SER A 141 25.41 -34.59 -11.77
N ALA A 142 25.41 -33.27 -11.58
CA ALA A 142 24.19 -32.51 -11.47
C ALA A 142 23.37 -32.54 -12.77
N LYS A 143 22.09 -32.85 -12.65
CA LYS A 143 21.12 -32.86 -13.77
C LYS A 143 20.04 -31.85 -13.53
N SER A 144 19.68 -31.11 -14.57
CA SER A 144 18.47 -30.30 -14.54
C SER A 144 17.24 -31.15 -14.81
N ILE A 145 16.24 -31.05 -13.97
CA ILE A 145 14.92 -31.66 -14.17
C ILE A 145 13.91 -30.53 -14.28
N ARG A 146 13.16 -30.52 -15.37
CA ARG A 146 12.05 -29.60 -15.58
C ARG A 146 10.81 -30.17 -14.87
N LEU A 147 10.24 -29.37 -13.95
CA LEU A 147 8.98 -29.66 -13.30
C LEU A 147 7.91 -28.76 -13.92
N GLU A 148 6.82 -29.36 -14.34
CA GLU A 148 5.63 -28.63 -14.77
C GLU A 148 4.86 -28.14 -13.54
N LEU A 149 4.34 -26.91 -13.63
CA LEU A 149 3.54 -26.26 -12.61
C LEU A 149 2.08 -26.21 -13.08
N PRO A 150 1.12 -26.20 -12.15
CA PRO A 150 -0.26 -25.89 -12.51
C PRO A 150 -0.35 -24.45 -13.07
N HIS A 151 -1.37 -24.16 -13.87
CA HIS A 151 -1.64 -22.81 -14.30
C HIS A 151 -2.07 -21.96 -13.10
N PHE A 152 -1.43 -20.85 -12.87
CA PHE A 152 -1.68 -19.94 -11.75
C PHE A 152 -1.62 -18.50 -12.18
N THR A 153 -2.21 -17.62 -11.38
CA THR A 153 -2.06 -16.17 -11.53
C THR A 153 -1.09 -15.63 -10.51
N LEU A 154 0.00 -15.00 -10.95
CA LEU A 154 0.86 -14.22 -10.07
C LEU A 154 0.32 -12.79 -9.95
N VAL A 155 0.03 -12.35 -8.72
CA VAL A 155 -0.26 -10.95 -8.41
C VAL A 155 0.95 -10.38 -7.65
N GLY A 156 1.76 -9.60 -8.34
CA GLY A 156 2.89 -8.88 -7.75
C GLY A 156 2.44 -7.52 -7.21
N ALA A 157 2.91 -7.16 -6.01
CA ALA A 157 2.67 -5.85 -5.45
C ALA A 157 4.00 -5.13 -5.13
N THR A 158 4.06 -3.82 -5.38
CA THR A 158 5.25 -3.02 -5.09
C THR A 158 4.91 -1.56 -4.80
N THR A 159 5.67 -0.93 -3.92
CA THR A 159 5.69 0.53 -3.75
C THR A 159 6.62 1.20 -4.78
N ARG A 160 7.59 0.46 -5.31
CA ARG A 160 8.71 0.96 -6.14
C ARG A 160 8.77 0.24 -7.49
N ALA A 161 7.80 0.50 -8.37
CA ALA A 161 7.75 -0.14 -9.70
C ALA A 161 9.02 0.07 -10.55
N GLY A 162 9.73 1.18 -10.35
CA GLY A 162 10.99 1.47 -11.03
C GLY A 162 12.17 0.59 -10.60
N MET A 163 12.06 -0.12 -9.47
CA MET A 163 13.09 -1.06 -8.99
C MET A 163 12.89 -2.48 -9.53
N LEU A 164 11.76 -2.76 -10.17
CA LEU A 164 11.58 -4.06 -10.83
C LEU A 164 12.50 -4.17 -12.04
N THR A 165 13.10 -5.34 -12.20
CA THR A 165 13.86 -5.64 -13.42
C THR A 165 12.92 -5.63 -14.63
N ALA A 166 13.43 -5.18 -15.77
CA ALA A 166 12.64 -5.17 -17.01
C ALA A 166 12.12 -6.58 -17.37
N PRO A 167 12.94 -7.67 -17.27
CA PRO A 167 12.45 -9.01 -17.55
C PRO A 167 11.27 -9.45 -16.66
N LEU A 168 11.28 -9.11 -15.37
CA LEU A 168 10.17 -9.45 -14.48
C LEU A 168 8.92 -8.63 -14.80
N ARG A 169 9.09 -7.32 -15.00
CA ARG A 169 7.97 -6.42 -15.30
C ARG A 169 7.25 -6.77 -16.60
N ASP A 170 8.00 -7.13 -17.64
CA ASP A 170 7.46 -7.40 -18.98
C ASP A 170 6.63 -8.71 -19.04
N ARG A 171 6.71 -9.55 -17.98
CA ARG A 171 5.90 -10.77 -17.83
C ARG A 171 4.52 -10.55 -17.20
N PHE A 172 4.26 -9.35 -16.73
CA PHE A 172 2.92 -9.00 -16.24
C PHE A 172 2.04 -8.52 -17.40
N GLY A 173 1.02 -9.30 -17.74
CA GLY A 173 0.04 -8.93 -18.78
C GLY A 173 -0.86 -7.77 -18.36
N VAL A 174 -1.09 -7.60 -17.06
CA VAL A 174 -1.95 -6.56 -16.49
C VAL A 174 -1.17 -5.71 -15.50
N VAL A 175 -0.97 -4.44 -15.80
CA VAL A 175 -0.23 -3.51 -14.93
C VAL A 175 -1.13 -2.38 -14.49
N ASN A 176 -1.39 -2.27 -13.18
CA ASN A 176 -2.28 -1.27 -12.62
C ASN A 176 -1.58 -0.42 -11.54
N ARG A 177 -1.64 0.90 -11.72
CA ARG A 177 -1.24 1.85 -10.70
C ARG A 177 -2.43 2.16 -9.80
N LEU A 178 -2.22 2.03 -8.49
CA LEU A 178 -3.16 2.50 -7.48
C LEU A 178 -2.84 3.95 -7.11
N GLU A 179 -3.87 4.75 -7.00
CA GLU A 179 -3.79 6.17 -6.67
C GLU A 179 -4.34 6.41 -5.26
N PHE A 180 -3.98 7.55 -4.68
CA PHE A 180 -4.58 7.96 -3.42
C PHE A 180 -6.08 8.16 -3.61
N TYR A 181 -6.84 7.82 -2.58
CA TYR A 181 -8.28 8.00 -2.53
C TYR A 181 -8.65 9.46 -2.28
N THR A 182 -9.79 9.87 -2.80
CA THR A 182 -10.37 11.18 -2.47
C THR A 182 -10.95 11.17 -1.05
N ASP A 183 -11.18 12.36 -0.50
CA ASP A 183 -11.75 12.50 0.83
C ASP A 183 -13.18 11.90 0.87
N GLU A 184 -13.94 12.00 -0.23
CA GLU A 184 -15.27 11.42 -0.43
C GLU A 184 -15.24 9.89 -0.47
N GLU A 185 -14.31 9.30 -1.22
CA GLU A 185 -14.12 7.85 -1.27
C GLU A 185 -13.74 7.30 0.11
N LEU A 186 -12.86 8.00 0.84
CA LEU A 186 -12.48 7.61 2.20
C LEU A 186 -13.63 7.77 3.20
N LYS A 187 -14.48 8.79 3.06
CA LYS A 187 -15.71 8.91 3.84
C LYS A 187 -16.57 7.66 3.68
N VAL A 188 -16.82 7.22 2.44
CA VAL A 188 -17.64 6.02 2.18
C VAL A 188 -16.97 4.75 2.77
N ILE A 189 -15.66 4.64 2.71
CA ILE A 189 -14.91 3.54 3.33
C ILE A 189 -15.07 3.58 4.86
N VAL A 190 -15.00 4.75 5.48
CA VAL A 190 -15.18 4.93 6.93
C VAL A 190 -16.60 4.56 7.35
N GLU A 191 -17.63 5.02 6.64
CA GLU A 191 -19.04 4.69 6.89
C GLU A 191 -19.28 3.17 6.83
N ARG A 192 -18.80 2.51 5.75
CA ARG A 192 -18.88 1.04 5.62
C ARG A 192 -18.14 0.32 6.75
N SER A 193 -16.96 0.78 7.10
CA SER A 193 -16.16 0.18 8.16
C SER A 193 -16.78 0.39 9.54
N ALA A 194 -17.41 1.54 9.79
CA ALA A 194 -18.15 1.82 11.00
C ALA A 194 -19.36 0.89 11.15
N GLU A 195 -20.12 0.67 10.07
CA GLU A 195 -21.24 -0.28 10.04
C GLU A 195 -20.78 -1.70 10.40
N LEU A 196 -19.70 -2.19 9.77
CA LEU A 196 -19.14 -3.52 10.05
C LEU A 196 -18.62 -3.67 11.50
N LEU A 197 -18.15 -2.58 12.09
CA LEU A 197 -17.68 -2.53 13.48
C LEU A 197 -18.81 -2.28 14.49
N GLY A 198 -20.05 -2.06 14.04
CA GLY A 198 -21.18 -1.71 14.89
C GLY A 198 -21.04 -0.33 15.57
N VAL A 199 -20.34 0.60 14.94
CA VAL A 199 -20.06 1.95 15.44
C VAL A 199 -21.02 2.94 14.81
N LYS A 200 -21.64 3.78 15.63
CA LYS A 200 -22.50 4.87 15.15
C LYS A 200 -21.62 6.06 14.75
N ILE A 201 -21.76 6.52 13.53
CA ILE A 201 -21.04 7.67 12.99
C ILE A 201 -21.99 8.50 12.12
N ASP A 202 -21.90 9.83 12.21
CA ASP A 202 -22.60 10.71 11.28
C ASP A 202 -21.73 11.04 10.04
N GLU A 203 -22.36 11.63 9.05
CA GLU A 203 -21.70 11.98 7.79
C GLU A 203 -20.53 12.94 7.97
N ALA A 204 -20.65 13.90 8.88
CA ALA A 204 -19.62 14.89 9.15
C ALA A 204 -18.42 14.28 9.90
N GLY A 205 -18.67 13.36 10.84
CA GLY A 205 -17.63 12.59 11.52
C GLY A 205 -16.89 11.67 10.58
N ALA A 206 -17.62 10.98 9.68
CA ALA A 206 -17.01 10.11 8.67
C ALA A 206 -16.13 10.90 7.69
N MET A 207 -16.59 12.07 7.24
CA MET A 207 -15.83 12.97 6.39
C MET A 207 -14.54 13.46 7.09
N GLU A 208 -14.64 13.83 8.37
CA GLU A 208 -13.48 14.32 9.13
C GLU A 208 -12.41 13.22 9.31
N VAL A 209 -12.82 11.97 9.60
CA VAL A 209 -11.89 10.84 9.63
C VAL A 209 -11.29 10.56 8.25
N GLY A 210 -12.11 10.54 7.19
CA GLY A 210 -11.65 10.33 5.81
C GLY A 210 -10.63 11.37 5.38
N LYS A 211 -10.90 12.65 5.62
CA LYS A 211 -10.06 13.78 5.26
C LYS A 211 -8.66 13.74 5.86
N ARG A 212 -8.55 13.27 7.12
CA ARG A 212 -7.27 13.14 7.82
C ARG A 212 -6.58 11.79 7.61
N SER A 213 -7.11 10.94 6.72
CA SER A 213 -6.60 9.57 6.47
C SER A 213 -5.52 9.48 5.38
N ARG A 214 -4.92 10.60 5.01
CA ARG A 214 -3.78 10.66 4.08
C ARG A 214 -4.04 9.94 2.74
N GLY A 215 -5.25 9.95 2.25
CA GLY A 215 -5.61 9.30 0.99
C GLY A 215 -5.56 7.76 1.01
N THR A 216 -5.49 7.12 2.19
CA THR A 216 -5.31 5.67 2.29
C THR A 216 -6.37 4.97 3.15
N PRO A 217 -7.02 3.90 2.63
CA PRO A 217 -8.01 3.11 3.39
C PRO A 217 -7.46 2.50 4.68
N ARG A 218 -6.19 2.06 4.67
CA ARG A 218 -5.55 1.49 5.87
C ARG A 218 -5.54 2.50 7.02
N LEU A 219 -5.13 3.74 6.76
CA LEU A 219 -5.11 4.77 7.80
C LEU A 219 -6.53 5.19 8.21
N ALA A 220 -7.48 5.27 7.25
CA ALA A 220 -8.87 5.55 7.54
C ALA A 220 -9.45 4.57 8.57
N ASN A 221 -9.26 3.27 8.35
CA ASN A 221 -9.70 2.24 9.28
C ASN A 221 -8.99 2.30 10.64
N ARG A 222 -7.70 2.61 10.67
CA ARG A 222 -6.96 2.79 11.93
C ARG A 222 -7.45 3.99 12.71
N LEU A 223 -7.63 5.14 12.06
CA LEU A 223 -8.15 6.34 12.70
C LEU A 223 -9.58 6.12 13.20
N LEU A 224 -10.45 5.48 12.41
CA LEU A 224 -11.80 5.13 12.83
C LEU A 224 -11.81 4.33 14.13
N LYS A 225 -10.96 3.33 14.29
CA LYS A 225 -10.86 2.54 15.53
C LYS A 225 -10.46 3.43 16.72
N ARG A 226 -9.50 4.31 16.56
CA ARG A 226 -9.06 5.22 17.64
C ARG A 226 -10.10 6.27 17.98
N VAL A 227 -10.79 6.80 16.97
CA VAL A 227 -11.92 7.72 17.17
C VAL A 227 -13.08 7.02 17.90
N ARG A 228 -13.39 5.76 17.53
CA ARG A 228 -14.36 4.91 18.25
C ARG A 228 -13.98 4.76 19.71
N ASP A 229 -12.72 4.39 20.01
CA ASP A 229 -12.27 4.21 21.40
C ASP A 229 -12.44 5.50 22.21
N CYS A 230 -12.14 6.66 21.62
CA CYS A 230 -12.39 7.97 22.23
C CYS A 230 -13.89 8.24 22.44
N ALA A 231 -14.72 7.95 21.43
CA ALA A 231 -16.17 8.14 21.51
C ALA A 231 -16.81 7.29 22.62
N GLN A 232 -16.36 6.05 22.77
CA GLN A 232 -16.88 5.13 23.80
C GLN A 232 -16.45 5.54 25.22
N VAL A 233 -15.23 6.06 25.40
CA VAL A 233 -14.69 6.39 26.74
C VAL A 233 -15.10 7.77 27.23
N ARG A 234 -15.19 8.75 26.32
CA ARG A 234 -15.40 10.17 26.69
C ARG A 234 -16.77 10.71 26.33
N TYR A 235 -17.53 10.00 25.51
CA TYR A 235 -18.83 10.42 24.98
C TYR A 235 -19.83 9.26 25.05
N ASP A 236 -20.94 9.35 24.34
CA ASP A 236 -22.05 8.37 24.29
C ASP A 236 -21.83 7.24 23.26
N GLY A 237 -20.65 7.18 22.63
CA GLY A 237 -20.32 6.19 21.60
C GLY A 237 -20.70 6.60 20.17
N MET A 238 -21.33 7.77 19.97
CA MET A 238 -21.63 8.34 18.66
C MET A 238 -20.42 9.15 18.18
N ILE A 239 -19.98 8.93 16.95
CA ILE A 239 -18.91 9.72 16.31
C ILE A 239 -19.56 10.84 15.52
N THR A 240 -19.56 12.05 16.08
CA THR A 240 -19.88 13.30 15.37
C THR A 240 -18.62 13.98 14.89
N TYR A 241 -18.79 15.07 14.15
CA TYR A 241 -17.66 15.92 13.75
C TYR A 241 -16.78 16.34 14.94
N GLU A 242 -17.39 16.83 16.03
CA GLU A 242 -16.69 17.31 17.23
C GLU A 242 -15.93 16.19 17.93
N VAL A 243 -16.53 15.00 18.01
CA VAL A 243 -15.89 13.81 18.59
C VAL A 243 -14.72 13.37 17.73
N ALA A 244 -14.90 13.29 16.41
CA ALA A 244 -13.83 12.95 15.47
C ALA A 244 -12.67 13.96 15.55
N GLN A 245 -12.96 15.26 15.52
CA GLN A 245 -11.96 16.32 15.62
C GLN A 245 -11.18 16.25 16.95
N THR A 246 -11.88 16.06 18.07
CA THR A 246 -11.24 15.95 19.39
C THR A 246 -10.32 14.73 19.46
N ALA A 247 -10.78 13.57 18.97
CA ALA A 247 -10.00 12.34 18.97
C ALA A 247 -8.77 12.44 18.06
N LEU A 248 -8.92 13.00 16.85
CA LEU A 248 -7.83 13.15 15.88
C LEU A 248 -6.78 14.17 16.36
N ASN A 249 -7.21 15.24 17.03
CA ASN A 249 -6.30 16.19 17.68
C ASN A 249 -5.52 15.54 18.83
N LEU A 250 -6.15 14.65 19.61
CA LEU A 250 -5.47 13.87 20.66
C LEU A 250 -4.40 12.92 20.07
N LEU A 251 -4.61 12.46 18.84
CA LEU A 251 -3.65 11.64 18.10
C LEU A 251 -2.59 12.48 17.36
N GLU A 252 -2.60 13.79 17.56
CA GLU A 252 -1.69 14.74 16.90
C GLU A 252 -1.77 14.73 15.37
N VAL A 253 -2.90 14.31 14.81
CA VAL A 253 -3.19 14.39 13.38
C VAL A 253 -3.88 15.71 13.09
N ASP A 254 -3.27 16.56 12.28
CA ASP A 254 -3.80 17.89 11.99
C ASP A 254 -4.94 17.90 10.95
N SER A 255 -5.45 19.07 10.60
CA SER A 255 -6.57 19.23 9.69
C SER A 255 -6.31 18.74 8.25
N MET A 256 -5.06 18.59 7.85
CA MET A 256 -4.63 18.03 6.56
C MET A 256 -4.27 16.56 6.62
N GLY A 257 -4.29 15.96 7.81
CA GLY A 257 -3.84 14.58 8.04
C GLY A 257 -2.34 14.43 8.26
N LEU A 258 -1.63 15.53 8.55
CA LEU A 258 -0.22 15.48 8.90
C LEU A 258 -0.03 14.98 10.33
N ASP A 259 0.86 14.03 10.51
CA ASP A 259 1.29 13.57 11.83
C ASP A 259 2.49 14.39 12.37
N ALA A 260 2.96 14.03 13.55
CA ALA A 260 4.10 14.72 14.17
C ALA A 260 5.39 14.61 13.31
N THR A 261 5.60 13.50 12.62
CA THR A 261 6.79 13.31 11.76
C THR A 261 6.70 14.15 10.49
N ASP A 262 5.53 14.24 9.84
CA ASP A 262 5.32 15.13 8.71
C ASP A 262 5.64 16.58 9.08
N ARG A 263 5.06 17.04 10.21
CA ARG A 263 5.29 18.41 10.67
C ARG A 263 6.76 18.66 11.02
N ASN A 264 7.43 17.70 11.68
CA ASN A 264 8.87 17.80 11.99
C ASN A 264 9.73 17.86 10.71
N LEU A 265 9.35 17.11 9.67
CA LEU A 265 10.00 17.14 8.36
C LEU A 265 9.86 18.54 7.71
N LEU A 266 8.64 19.07 7.63
CA LEU A 266 8.39 20.40 7.08
C LEU A 266 9.09 21.50 7.90
N GLU A 267 9.01 21.44 9.22
CA GLU A 267 9.65 22.37 10.13
C GLU A 267 11.19 22.34 10.01
N ALA A 268 11.79 21.15 9.89
CA ALA A 268 13.23 21.04 9.65
C ALA A 268 13.63 21.68 8.32
N MET A 269 12.84 21.50 7.25
CA MET A 269 13.08 22.15 5.96
C MET A 269 12.99 23.66 6.06
N ILE A 270 12.04 24.21 6.83
CA ILE A 270 11.87 25.65 7.03
C ILE A 270 13.02 26.22 7.89
N THR A 271 13.25 25.62 9.05
CA THR A 271 14.12 26.22 10.09
C THR A 271 15.59 25.83 9.94
N LYS A 272 15.89 24.52 9.81
CA LYS A 272 17.27 24.03 9.73
C LYS A 272 17.90 24.28 8.36
N PHE A 273 17.09 24.14 7.28
CA PHE A 273 17.57 24.32 5.92
C PHE A 273 17.18 25.66 5.30
N MET A 274 16.53 26.54 6.05
CA MET A 274 16.15 27.90 5.62
C MET A 274 15.32 27.90 4.32
N GLY A 275 14.46 26.89 4.12
CA GLY A 275 13.63 26.72 2.94
C GLY A 275 14.36 26.29 1.67
N LYS A 276 15.68 26.08 1.72
CA LYS A 276 16.47 25.64 0.56
C LYS A 276 16.19 24.17 0.22
N PRO A 277 16.30 23.76 -1.07
CA PRO A 277 16.18 22.37 -1.44
C PRO A 277 17.18 21.48 -0.70
N VAL A 278 16.72 20.36 -0.18
CA VAL A 278 17.53 19.43 0.65
C VAL A 278 17.47 18.01 0.09
N GLY A 279 18.63 17.32 0.10
CA GLY A 279 18.72 15.91 -0.28
C GLY A 279 18.02 14.98 0.72
N LEU A 280 17.57 13.82 0.25
CA LEU A 280 16.82 12.86 1.06
C LEU A 280 17.58 12.42 2.31
N ASP A 281 18.83 11.97 2.14
CA ASP A 281 19.65 11.47 3.26
C ASP A 281 19.97 12.54 4.29
N THR A 282 20.19 13.79 3.83
CA THR A 282 20.40 14.94 4.72
C THR A 282 19.16 15.24 5.53
N LEU A 283 17.98 15.19 4.90
CA LEU A 283 16.72 15.41 5.57
C LEU A 283 16.42 14.31 6.59
N ALA A 284 16.65 13.04 6.19
CA ALA A 284 16.50 11.87 7.03
C ALA A 284 17.36 11.96 8.31
N ALA A 285 18.64 12.28 8.13
CA ALA A 285 19.56 12.49 9.24
C ALA A 285 19.12 13.65 10.16
N ALA A 286 18.57 14.74 9.60
CA ALA A 286 18.15 15.90 10.37
C ALA A 286 16.95 15.66 11.28
N ILE A 287 16.05 14.72 10.91
CA ILE A 287 14.84 14.40 11.68
C ILE A 287 14.94 13.05 12.40
N GLY A 288 16.04 12.29 12.20
CA GLY A 288 16.24 10.98 12.82
C GLY A 288 15.35 9.88 12.26
N GLU A 289 15.05 9.91 10.97
CA GLU A 289 14.22 8.93 10.28
C GLU A 289 15.02 8.21 9.18
N ASP A 290 14.56 7.02 8.75
CA ASP A 290 15.17 6.31 7.62
C ASP A 290 14.81 6.97 6.29
N SER A 291 15.80 7.08 5.38
CA SER A 291 15.61 7.67 4.06
C SER A 291 14.52 6.96 3.24
N GLY A 292 14.49 5.63 3.30
CA GLY A 292 13.47 4.83 2.61
C GLY A 292 12.08 5.07 3.17
N THR A 293 11.96 5.22 4.49
CA THR A 293 10.68 5.57 5.13
C THR A 293 10.17 6.94 4.69
N ILE A 294 11.06 7.93 4.61
CA ILE A 294 10.66 9.25 4.08
C ILE A 294 10.19 9.14 2.63
N GLU A 295 10.95 8.46 1.78
CA GLU A 295 10.66 8.33 0.35
C GLU A 295 9.37 7.56 0.06
N ASP A 296 9.09 6.50 0.82
CA ASP A 296 7.97 5.59 0.54
C ASP A 296 6.68 5.96 1.27
N VAL A 297 6.77 6.59 2.46
CA VAL A 297 5.61 6.80 3.34
C VAL A 297 5.23 8.28 3.44
N TYR A 298 6.19 9.16 3.68
CA TYR A 298 5.91 10.58 3.95
C TYR A 298 5.87 11.42 2.67
N GLU A 299 6.90 11.33 1.87
CA GLU A 299 7.08 12.17 0.67
C GLU A 299 5.91 12.06 -0.34
N PRO A 300 5.38 10.86 -0.68
CA PRO A 300 4.29 10.75 -1.65
C PRO A 300 3.05 11.52 -1.24
N PHE A 301 2.70 11.49 0.03
CA PHE A 301 1.56 12.22 0.57
C PHE A 301 1.81 13.73 0.60
N LEU A 302 2.98 14.16 1.06
CA LEU A 302 3.34 15.59 1.09
C LEU A 302 3.39 16.21 -0.30
N ILE A 303 3.86 15.46 -1.31
CA ILE A 303 3.81 15.88 -2.72
C ILE A 303 2.36 15.97 -3.21
N GLN A 304 1.55 14.96 -2.93
CA GLN A 304 0.14 14.95 -3.34
C GLN A 304 -0.64 16.12 -2.75
N ARG A 305 -0.39 16.46 -1.48
CA ARG A 305 -0.99 17.62 -0.82
C ARG A 305 -0.37 18.96 -1.26
N GLY A 306 0.64 18.92 -2.12
CA GLY A 306 1.29 20.13 -2.64
C GLY A 306 2.14 20.88 -1.62
N LEU A 307 2.61 20.20 -0.56
CA LEU A 307 3.45 20.80 0.49
C LEU A 307 4.92 20.82 0.10
N ILE A 308 5.38 19.76 -0.59
CA ILE A 308 6.75 19.67 -1.10
C ILE A 308 6.77 19.32 -2.59
N LYS A 309 7.88 19.60 -3.25
CA LYS A 309 8.15 19.21 -4.64
C LYS A 309 9.55 18.65 -4.79
N ARG A 310 9.74 17.72 -5.74
CA ARG A 310 11.06 17.22 -6.13
C ARG A 310 11.71 18.20 -7.11
N THR A 311 12.96 18.52 -6.87
CA THR A 311 13.80 19.34 -7.76
C THR A 311 15.13 18.62 -8.04
N PRO A 312 15.89 19.01 -9.06
CA PRO A 312 17.24 18.46 -9.29
C PRO A 312 18.21 18.63 -8.10
N ARG A 313 17.92 19.59 -7.20
CA ARG A 313 18.74 19.88 -6.01
C ARG A 313 18.22 19.17 -4.74
N GLY A 314 17.10 18.46 -4.82
CA GLY A 314 16.45 17.80 -3.68
C GLY A 314 15.00 18.18 -3.50
N ARG A 315 14.48 18.00 -2.28
CA ARG A 315 13.12 18.33 -1.88
C ARG A 315 13.03 19.81 -1.56
N ALA A 316 12.03 20.50 -2.09
CA ALA A 316 11.77 21.92 -1.84
C ALA A 316 10.34 22.12 -1.33
N LEU A 317 10.17 23.07 -0.43
CA LEU A 317 8.87 23.48 0.08
C LEU A 317 8.10 24.30 -0.97
N THR A 318 6.78 24.30 -0.84
CA THR A 318 5.89 25.19 -1.59
C THR A 318 5.44 26.36 -0.71
N ALA A 319 4.84 27.41 -1.27
CA ALA A 319 4.22 28.49 -0.50
C ALA A 319 3.17 27.93 0.48
N PHE A 320 2.38 26.95 0.03
CA PHE A 320 1.34 26.32 0.82
C PHE A 320 1.87 25.61 2.07
N ALA A 321 3.09 25.03 2.01
CA ALA A 321 3.71 24.45 3.20
C ALA A 321 4.01 25.49 4.28
N TYR A 322 4.51 26.68 3.89
CA TYR A 322 4.75 27.78 4.82
C TYR A 322 3.46 28.28 5.46
N GLU A 323 2.42 28.49 4.64
CA GLU A 323 1.09 28.92 5.12
C GLU A 323 0.51 27.93 6.12
N HIS A 324 0.53 26.61 5.78
CA HIS A 324 0.01 25.55 6.65
C HIS A 324 0.77 25.46 7.98
N MET A 325 2.10 25.60 7.94
CA MET A 325 2.96 25.57 9.12
C MET A 325 2.97 26.88 9.92
N GLY A 326 2.24 27.91 9.46
CA GLY A 326 2.15 29.22 10.14
C GLY A 326 3.41 30.07 10.02
N TYR A 327 4.25 29.81 9.03
CA TYR A 327 5.44 30.62 8.74
C TYR A 327 5.19 31.62 7.60
N PRO A 328 5.88 32.79 7.61
CA PRO A 328 5.80 33.71 6.50
C PRO A 328 6.37 33.09 5.23
N VAL A 329 5.66 33.30 4.11
CA VAL A 329 6.12 32.81 2.80
C VAL A 329 7.31 33.68 2.35
N PRO A 330 8.50 33.11 2.05
CA PRO A 330 9.63 33.88 1.58
C PRO A 330 9.37 34.46 0.17
N GLU A 331 10.02 35.60 -0.15
CA GLU A 331 9.89 36.22 -1.47
C GLU A 331 10.37 35.34 -2.62
N GLU A 332 11.39 34.51 -2.38
CA GLU A 332 11.89 33.52 -3.33
C GLU A 332 11.61 32.10 -2.82
N ILE A 333 10.85 31.33 -3.60
CA ILE A 333 10.59 29.90 -3.37
C ILE A 333 11.34 29.09 -4.45
N TYR A 334 12.16 28.12 -4.04
CA TYR A 334 13.02 27.31 -4.91
C TYR A 334 12.26 26.31 -5.79
#